data_2e3447a8792d69c69eb9a676a6b722c1
#
_entry.id   2e3447a8792d69c69eb9a676a6b722c1
#
_cell.length_a   1.000
_cell.length_b   1.000
_cell.length_c   1.000
_cell.angle_alpha   90.00
_cell.angle_beta   90.00
_cell.angle_gamma   90.00
#
_symmetry.space_group_name_H-M   'P 1'
#
loop_
_entity.id
_entity.type
_entity.pdbx_description
1 polymer ?
#
loop_
_entity_poly.entity_id
_entity_poly.type
_entity_poly.pdbx_seq_one_letter_code
_entity_poly.pdbx_strand_id
1 'polypeptide(L)'
;LHLIGASLLLAPLLVRLKSGALLSLYFMVLLISVLLQYFLNTPLLLTEEHMRNLSLPGSVLRLALAEGQFPLFPWLALFVLGMASARWFSEGRRRRFFLLALSFFGGAVVLSLLYKTGLPFFTRGPLFRLFVPTPYMFPALTPYLLIASAFVLLMLGLSARASERPPHTIMGVLSPLGRVSLTAFLSHILLFCELSRLLGFYEGFSERGTVTVIVLVLLVYIILAKFWSRWAFCGSVEDWLKRLTA
;
A
#
# COMPACT_ATOMS: atom_id res chain seq x y z
N LEU A 1 -2.52 7.12 9.64
CA LEU A 1 -1.53 6.91 10.71
C LEU A 1 -1.84 5.68 11.57
N HIS A 2 -3.11 5.39 11.93
CA HIS A 2 -3.49 4.25 12.78
C HIS A 2 -3.06 2.88 12.20
N LEU A 3 -3.16 2.68 10.88
CA LEU A 3 -2.68 1.46 10.21
C LEU A 3 -1.18 1.25 10.44
N ILE A 4 -0.38 2.29 10.23
CA ILE A 4 1.08 2.23 10.41
C ILE A 4 1.42 1.94 11.87
N GLY A 5 0.78 2.65 12.82
CA GLY A 5 0.97 2.42 14.25
C GLY A 5 0.62 1.00 14.67
N ALA A 6 -0.55 0.49 14.28
CA ALA A 6 -0.98 -0.87 14.58
C ALA A 6 -0.03 -1.92 13.95
N SER A 7 0.40 -1.69 12.71
CA SER A 7 1.34 -2.59 12.01
C SER A 7 2.70 -2.63 12.71
N LEU A 8 3.22 -1.49 13.18
CA LEU A 8 4.47 -1.43 13.93
C LEU A 8 4.37 -2.12 15.29
N LEU A 9 3.24 -2.00 16.00
CA LEU A 9 2.99 -2.74 17.23
C LEU A 9 2.96 -4.25 17.03
N LEU A 10 2.48 -4.73 15.87
CA LEU A 10 2.47 -6.14 15.51
C LEU A 10 3.83 -6.64 14.99
N ALA A 11 4.69 -5.75 14.49
CA ALA A 11 5.97 -6.12 13.88
C ALA A 11 6.86 -7.04 14.73
N PRO A 12 7.04 -6.83 16.06
CA PRO A 12 7.85 -7.70 16.90
C PRO A 12 7.35 -9.16 16.96
N LEU A 13 6.03 -9.35 16.85
CA LEU A 13 5.43 -10.69 16.77
C LEU A 13 5.63 -11.30 15.38
N LEU A 14 5.38 -10.51 14.34
CA LEU A 14 5.45 -10.95 12.95
C LEU A 14 6.88 -11.28 12.53
N VAL A 15 7.87 -10.57 13.06
CA VAL A 15 9.29 -10.82 12.74
C VAL A 15 9.76 -12.21 13.17
N ARG A 16 9.08 -12.86 14.09
CA ARG A 16 9.38 -14.24 14.55
C ARG A 16 8.81 -15.32 13.62
N LEU A 17 7.85 -14.98 12.78
CA LEU A 17 7.17 -15.93 11.91
C LEU A 17 8.01 -16.27 10.68
N LYS A 18 8.00 -17.52 10.23
CA LYS A 18 8.63 -17.96 8.96
C LYS A 18 7.90 -17.32 7.76
N SER A 19 8.60 -17.19 6.63
CA SER A 19 8.03 -16.58 5.41
C SER A 19 6.74 -17.26 4.92
N GLY A 20 6.61 -18.59 5.09
CA GLY A 20 5.38 -19.31 4.75
C GLY A 20 4.22 -18.93 5.66
N ALA A 21 4.46 -18.81 6.97
CA ALA A 21 3.43 -18.36 7.92
C ALA A 21 2.99 -16.92 7.66
N LEU A 22 3.92 -16.03 7.28
CA LEU A 22 3.59 -14.66 6.86
C LEU A 22 2.72 -14.66 5.59
N LEU A 23 3.02 -15.52 4.62
CA LEU A 23 2.19 -15.63 3.42
C LEU A 23 0.79 -16.19 3.73
N SER A 24 0.69 -17.19 4.61
CA SER A 24 -0.61 -17.67 5.09
C SER A 24 -1.39 -16.58 5.84
N LEU A 25 -0.70 -15.80 6.66
CA LEU A 25 -1.30 -14.66 7.37
C LEU A 25 -1.80 -13.58 6.39
N TYR A 26 -1.05 -13.31 5.30
CA TYR A 26 -1.50 -12.42 4.23
C TYR A 26 -2.89 -12.83 3.70
N PHE A 27 -3.06 -14.09 3.31
CA PHE A 27 -4.34 -14.58 2.80
C PHE A 27 -5.43 -14.61 3.88
N MET A 28 -5.08 -14.93 5.13
CA MET A 28 -6.01 -14.87 6.25
C MET A 28 -6.52 -13.44 6.49
N VAL A 29 -5.66 -12.43 6.41
CA VAL A 29 -6.07 -11.02 6.51
C VAL A 29 -7.01 -10.63 5.38
N LEU A 30 -6.77 -11.09 4.14
CA LEU A 30 -7.69 -10.86 3.02
C LEU A 30 -9.05 -11.50 3.27
N LEU A 31 -9.08 -12.74 3.76
CA LEU A 31 -10.33 -13.45 4.08
C LEU A 31 -11.11 -12.75 5.20
N ILE A 32 -10.42 -12.38 6.29
CA ILE A 32 -11.02 -11.63 7.40
C ILE A 32 -11.60 -10.31 6.90
N SER A 33 -10.88 -9.60 6.02
CA SER A 33 -11.36 -8.35 5.44
C SER A 33 -12.68 -8.52 4.69
N VAL A 34 -12.77 -9.56 3.86
CA VAL A 34 -14.00 -9.86 3.09
C VAL A 34 -15.17 -10.17 4.01
N LEU A 35 -14.96 -11.01 5.02
CA LEU A 35 -15.99 -11.36 6.00
C LEU A 35 -16.41 -10.13 6.82
N LEU A 36 -15.45 -9.32 7.28
CA LEU A 36 -15.72 -8.11 8.04
C LEU A 36 -16.56 -7.11 7.21
N GLN A 37 -16.18 -6.86 5.97
CA GLN A 37 -16.94 -6.00 5.05
C GLN A 37 -18.34 -6.55 4.75
N TYR A 38 -18.52 -7.87 4.72
CA TYR A 38 -19.83 -8.48 4.55
C TYR A 38 -20.71 -8.26 5.78
N PHE A 39 -20.22 -8.58 6.99
CA PHE A 39 -20.98 -8.43 8.23
C PHE A 39 -21.29 -6.95 8.57
N LEU A 40 -20.43 -6.03 8.19
CA LEU A 40 -20.67 -4.60 8.34
C LEU A 40 -21.59 -4.01 7.25
N ASN A 41 -22.01 -4.81 6.26
CA ASN A 41 -22.74 -4.35 5.08
C ASN A 41 -22.04 -3.16 4.38
N THR A 42 -20.71 -3.19 4.32
CA THR A 42 -19.91 -2.14 3.69
C THR A 42 -20.33 -1.96 2.23
N PRO A 43 -20.59 -0.74 1.73
CA PRO A 43 -20.86 -0.49 0.31
C PRO A 43 -19.71 -1.00 -0.58
N LEU A 44 -20.03 -1.39 -1.83
CA LEU A 44 -19.01 -1.76 -2.81
C LEU A 44 -18.18 -0.57 -3.31
N LEU A 45 -18.70 0.62 -3.14
CA LEU A 45 -18.01 1.89 -3.38
C LEU A 45 -18.16 2.75 -2.13
N LEU A 46 -17.06 3.13 -1.53
CA LEU A 46 -17.04 4.05 -0.39
C LEU A 46 -16.81 5.47 -0.90
N THR A 47 -17.75 6.35 -0.58
CA THR A 47 -17.60 7.79 -0.82
C THR A 47 -16.77 8.44 0.30
N GLU A 48 -16.23 9.63 0.06
CA GLU A 48 -15.53 10.39 1.11
C GLU A 48 -16.43 10.68 2.32
N GLU A 49 -17.69 10.99 2.07
CA GLU A 49 -18.69 11.22 3.10
C GLU A 49 -18.87 9.99 3.99
N HIS A 50 -18.99 8.79 3.39
CA HIS A 50 -19.09 7.54 4.15
C HIS A 50 -17.84 7.28 4.99
N MET A 51 -16.65 7.50 4.44
CA MET A 51 -15.37 7.28 5.12
C MET A 51 -15.10 8.28 6.26
N ARG A 52 -15.88 9.35 6.37
CA ARG A 52 -15.80 10.37 7.43
C ARG A 52 -17.00 10.37 8.36
N ASN A 53 -18.01 9.56 8.07
CA ASN A 53 -19.25 9.55 8.83
C ASN A 53 -19.08 8.88 10.20
N LEU A 54 -19.12 9.69 11.25
CA LEU A 54 -19.05 9.27 12.64
C LEU A 54 -20.41 8.99 13.27
N SER A 55 -21.51 9.18 12.57
CA SER A 55 -22.86 9.00 13.10
C SER A 55 -23.31 7.52 13.14
N LEU A 56 -22.63 6.62 12.43
CA LEU A 56 -22.97 5.21 12.42
C LEU A 56 -22.58 4.51 13.73
N PRO A 57 -23.36 3.54 14.21
CA PRO A 57 -22.99 2.76 15.39
C PRO A 57 -21.63 2.11 15.23
N GLY A 58 -20.74 2.32 16.23
CA GLY A 58 -19.37 1.81 16.19
C GLY A 58 -18.49 2.42 15.11
N SER A 59 -18.84 3.61 14.59
CA SER A 59 -18.19 4.27 13.46
C SER A 59 -16.67 4.33 13.57
N VAL A 60 -16.12 4.68 14.73
CA VAL A 60 -14.67 4.74 14.95
C VAL A 60 -14.00 3.39 14.67
N LEU A 61 -14.57 2.29 15.18
CA LEU A 61 -14.04 0.95 14.95
C LEU A 61 -14.26 0.51 13.49
N ARG A 62 -15.42 0.81 12.91
CA ARG A 62 -15.71 0.51 11.49
C ARG A 62 -14.73 1.20 10.58
N LEU A 63 -14.49 2.50 10.78
CA LEU A 63 -13.55 3.28 9.98
C LEU A 63 -12.10 2.82 10.19
N ALA A 64 -11.73 2.51 11.43
CA ALA A 64 -10.38 2.03 11.73
C ALA A 64 -10.10 0.62 11.18
N LEU A 65 -11.10 -0.26 11.19
CA LEU A 65 -10.91 -1.67 10.84
C LEU A 65 -11.21 -1.97 9.37
N ALA A 66 -12.25 -1.39 8.75
CA ALA A 66 -12.74 -1.85 7.45
C ALA A 66 -13.18 -0.75 6.44
N GLU A 67 -13.69 0.40 6.90
CA GLU A 67 -14.40 1.35 6.04
C GLU A 67 -13.72 2.71 5.89
N GLY A 68 -12.63 2.96 6.60
CA GLY A 68 -11.87 4.20 6.47
C GLY A 68 -11.02 4.26 5.20
N GLN A 69 -10.35 5.37 5.02
CA GLN A 69 -9.47 5.58 3.86
C GLN A 69 -8.32 4.55 3.81
N PHE A 70 -7.70 4.27 4.96
CA PHE A 70 -6.68 3.22 5.12
C PHE A 70 -6.99 2.39 6.36
N PRO A 71 -8.05 1.56 6.33
CA PRO A 71 -8.42 0.74 7.46
C PRO A 71 -7.40 -0.37 7.70
N LEU A 72 -7.40 -0.96 8.89
CA LEU A 72 -6.48 -2.05 9.20
C LEU A 72 -6.67 -3.23 8.24
N PHE A 73 -7.92 -3.62 8.00
CA PHE A 73 -8.28 -4.62 7.01
C PHE A 73 -8.82 -3.94 5.75
N PRO A 74 -8.27 -4.18 4.57
CA PRO A 74 -7.31 -5.24 4.22
C PRO A 74 -5.81 -4.81 4.18
N TRP A 75 -5.49 -3.55 4.45
CA TRP A 75 -4.16 -2.98 4.20
C TRP A 75 -3.03 -3.63 5.02
N LEU A 76 -3.36 -4.22 6.19
CA LEU A 76 -2.40 -5.02 6.96
C LEU A 76 -1.79 -6.16 6.14
N ALA A 77 -2.51 -6.70 5.16
CA ALA A 77 -1.98 -7.74 4.28
C ALA A 77 -0.71 -7.26 3.55
N LEU A 78 -0.69 -6.01 3.05
CA LEU A 78 0.50 -5.47 2.37
C LEU A 78 1.68 -5.30 3.33
N PHE A 79 1.45 -4.94 4.59
CA PHE A 79 2.49 -4.90 5.59
C PHE A 79 3.10 -6.28 5.85
N VAL A 80 2.25 -7.29 6.03
CA VAL A 80 2.67 -8.68 6.22
C VAL A 80 3.46 -9.20 5.01
N LEU A 81 3.01 -8.87 3.79
CA LEU A 81 3.72 -9.18 2.56
C LEU A 81 5.09 -8.49 2.50
N GLY A 82 5.17 -7.23 2.94
CA GLY A 82 6.43 -6.50 3.08
C GLY A 82 7.42 -7.20 4.02
N MET A 83 6.95 -7.69 5.16
CA MET A 83 7.77 -8.48 6.11
C MET A 83 8.28 -9.79 5.48
N ALA A 84 7.44 -10.50 4.73
CA ALA A 84 7.86 -11.71 3.99
C ALA A 84 8.89 -11.36 2.90
N SER A 85 8.66 -10.26 2.19
CA SER A 85 9.55 -9.75 1.13
C SER A 85 10.93 -9.38 1.66
N ALA A 86 11.00 -8.70 2.81
CA ALA A 86 12.27 -8.37 3.45
C ALA A 86 13.12 -9.62 3.75
N ARG A 87 12.49 -10.71 4.20
CA ARG A 87 13.19 -11.99 4.42
C ARG A 87 13.68 -12.62 3.13
N TRP A 88 12.82 -12.66 2.08
CA TRP A 88 13.27 -13.21 0.79
C TRP A 88 14.42 -12.41 0.21
N PHE A 89 14.42 -11.10 0.44
CA PHE A 89 15.51 -10.24 0.03
C PHE A 89 16.82 -10.60 0.78
N SER A 90 16.77 -10.72 2.13
CA SER A 90 17.93 -11.09 2.94
C SER A 90 18.43 -12.52 2.68
N GLU A 91 17.54 -13.45 2.29
CA GLU A 91 17.87 -14.82 1.92
C GLU A 91 18.35 -14.96 0.45
N GLY A 92 18.41 -13.87 -0.32
CA GLY A 92 18.80 -13.87 -1.74
C GLY A 92 17.78 -14.55 -2.67
N ARG A 93 16.56 -14.81 -2.20
CA ARG A 93 15.53 -15.57 -2.93
C ARG A 93 14.76 -14.73 -3.95
N ARG A 94 15.47 -14.03 -4.83
CA ARG A 94 14.91 -13.04 -5.77
C ARG A 94 13.89 -13.61 -6.75
N ARG A 95 14.06 -14.87 -7.18
CA ARG A 95 13.11 -15.54 -8.08
C ARG A 95 11.69 -15.59 -7.49
N ARG A 96 11.55 -15.64 -6.16
CA ARG A 96 10.24 -15.68 -5.49
C ARG A 96 9.40 -14.43 -5.75
N PHE A 97 10.03 -13.26 -5.88
CA PHE A 97 9.31 -12.03 -6.18
C PHE A 97 8.54 -12.14 -7.51
N PHE A 98 9.20 -12.63 -8.56
CA PHE A 98 8.59 -12.77 -9.87
C PHE A 98 7.53 -13.88 -9.90
N LEU A 99 7.81 -15.03 -9.29
CA LEU A 99 6.85 -16.14 -9.23
C LEU A 99 5.59 -15.75 -8.48
N LEU A 100 5.72 -15.09 -7.32
CA LEU A 100 4.57 -14.65 -6.54
C LEU A 100 3.84 -13.48 -7.22
N ALA A 101 4.55 -12.55 -7.85
CA ALA A 101 3.92 -11.50 -8.65
C ALA A 101 3.04 -12.09 -9.76
N LEU A 102 3.56 -13.08 -10.50
CA LEU A 102 2.80 -13.78 -11.53
C LEU A 102 1.61 -14.55 -10.94
N SER A 103 1.82 -15.25 -9.82
CA SER A 103 0.75 -16.01 -9.14
C SER A 103 -0.37 -15.10 -8.62
N PHE A 104 -0.02 -13.95 -8.05
CA PHE A 104 -1.00 -12.98 -7.54
C PHE A 104 -1.77 -12.32 -8.67
N PHE A 105 -1.09 -11.92 -9.73
CA PHE A 105 -1.74 -11.39 -10.93
C PHE A 105 -2.67 -12.42 -11.57
N GLY A 106 -2.18 -13.64 -11.80
CA GLY A 106 -2.99 -14.75 -12.32
C GLY A 106 -4.19 -15.08 -11.41
N GLY A 107 -3.98 -15.09 -10.09
CA GLY A 107 -5.05 -15.27 -9.12
C GLY A 107 -6.12 -14.18 -9.21
N ALA A 108 -5.73 -12.92 -9.32
CA ALA A 108 -6.67 -11.81 -9.50
C ALA A 108 -7.49 -11.94 -10.78
N VAL A 109 -6.85 -12.34 -11.89
CA VAL A 109 -7.53 -12.59 -13.18
C VAL A 109 -8.53 -13.74 -13.04
N VAL A 110 -8.12 -14.86 -12.45
CA VAL A 110 -9.00 -16.04 -12.26
C VAL A 110 -10.21 -15.67 -11.40
N LEU A 111 -10.00 -15.02 -10.25
CA LEU A 111 -11.10 -14.59 -9.38
C LEU A 111 -12.08 -13.66 -10.12
N SER A 112 -11.55 -12.71 -10.89
CA SER A 112 -12.36 -11.78 -11.68
C SER A 112 -13.15 -12.48 -12.80
N LEU A 113 -12.57 -13.51 -13.43
CA LEU A 113 -13.25 -14.31 -14.44
C LEU A 113 -14.37 -15.17 -13.82
N LEU A 114 -14.12 -15.76 -12.64
CA LEU A 114 -15.14 -16.51 -11.90
C LEU A 114 -16.34 -15.65 -11.54
N TYR A 115 -16.12 -14.39 -11.14
CA TYR A 115 -17.21 -13.43 -10.92
C TYR A 115 -18.04 -13.21 -12.19
N LYS A 116 -17.40 -13.08 -13.34
CA LYS A 116 -18.07 -12.86 -14.64
C LYS A 116 -18.93 -14.05 -15.11
N THR A 117 -18.72 -15.26 -14.54
CA THR A 117 -19.60 -16.40 -14.86
C THR A 117 -21.04 -16.20 -14.39
N GLY A 118 -21.29 -15.27 -13.45
CA GLY A 118 -22.60 -14.99 -12.90
C GLY A 118 -23.13 -16.07 -11.95
N LEU A 119 -22.37 -17.12 -11.66
CA LEU A 119 -22.81 -18.18 -10.75
C LEU A 119 -23.08 -17.63 -9.35
N PRO A 120 -24.16 -18.03 -8.68
CA PRO A 120 -24.57 -17.49 -7.38
C PRO A 120 -23.49 -17.54 -6.30
N PHE A 121 -22.67 -18.58 -6.29
CA PHE A 121 -21.56 -18.75 -5.35
C PHE A 121 -20.52 -17.60 -5.46
N PHE A 122 -20.27 -17.11 -6.67
CA PHE A 122 -19.26 -16.06 -6.91
C PHE A 122 -19.85 -14.63 -6.86
N THR A 123 -21.17 -14.49 -6.96
CA THR A 123 -21.85 -13.19 -7.06
C THR A 123 -22.66 -12.83 -5.84
N ARG A 124 -22.90 -13.79 -4.93
CA ARG A 124 -23.75 -13.62 -3.73
C ARG A 124 -23.09 -14.26 -2.51
N GLY A 125 -23.60 -13.94 -1.32
CA GLY A 125 -23.16 -14.53 -0.05
C GLY A 125 -21.91 -13.87 0.53
N PRO A 126 -21.37 -14.38 1.66
CA PRO A 126 -20.32 -13.71 2.43
C PRO A 126 -18.97 -13.61 1.71
N LEU A 127 -18.70 -14.49 0.77
CA LEU A 127 -17.41 -14.58 0.07
C LEU A 127 -17.40 -13.90 -1.31
N PHE A 128 -18.53 -13.35 -1.78
CA PHE A 128 -18.59 -12.79 -3.13
C PHE A 128 -17.55 -11.66 -3.36
N ARG A 129 -17.18 -10.93 -2.32
CA ARG A 129 -16.18 -9.86 -2.37
C ARG A 129 -14.76 -10.35 -2.69
N LEU A 130 -14.48 -11.66 -2.55
CA LEU A 130 -13.25 -12.26 -3.05
C LEU A 130 -13.12 -12.18 -4.57
N PHE A 131 -14.24 -12.14 -5.27
CA PHE A 131 -14.31 -12.29 -6.72
C PHE A 131 -14.59 -10.97 -7.45
N VAL A 132 -15.16 -9.97 -6.78
CA VAL A 132 -15.57 -8.71 -7.41
C VAL A 132 -14.37 -7.93 -7.97
N PRO A 133 -14.26 -7.77 -9.30
CA PRO A 133 -13.22 -6.95 -9.90
C PRO A 133 -13.62 -5.48 -9.82
N THR A 134 -13.05 -4.74 -8.89
CA THR A 134 -13.24 -3.29 -8.83
C THR A 134 -11.94 -2.56 -9.15
N PRO A 135 -12.01 -1.48 -9.91
CA PRO A 135 -10.87 -0.59 -10.10
C PRO A 135 -10.68 0.34 -8.90
N TYR A 136 -11.60 0.34 -7.96
CA TYR A 136 -11.62 1.28 -6.84
C TYR A 136 -10.72 0.82 -5.70
N MET A 137 -10.02 1.79 -5.14
CA MET A 137 -9.15 1.61 -3.96
C MET A 137 -9.96 1.51 -2.66
N PHE A 138 -11.20 2.02 -2.65
CA PHE A 138 -12.04 2.10 -1.46
C PHE A 138 -13.46 1.57 -1.71
N PRO A 139 -13.85 0.47 -1.05
CA PRO A 139 -13.00 -0.43 -0.25
C PRO A 139 -12.08 -1.25 -1.15
N ALA A 140 -10.86 -1.49 -0.69
CA ALA A 140 -9.94 -2.36 -1.41
C ALA A 140 -10.42 -3.82 -1.35
N LEU A 141 -10.82 -4.38 -2.49
CA LEU A 141 -11.28 -5.76 -2.61
C LEU A 141 -10.13 -6.70 -3.01
N THR A 142 -10.32 -8.00 -2.84
CA THR A 142 -9.26 -9.00 -3.03
C THR A 142 -8.58 -8.95 -4.39
N PRO A 143 -9.27 -8.89 -5.56
CA PRO A 143 -8.59 -8.83 -6.85
C PRO A 143 -7.73 -7.56 -6.99
N TYR A 144 -8.20 -6.41 -6.50
CA TYR A 144 -7.43 -5.17 -6.48
C TYR A 144 -6.13 -5.33 -5.66
N LEU A 145 -6.23 -5.89 -4.45
CA LEU A 145 -5.07 -6.09 -3.58
C LEU A 145 -4.07 -7.10 -4.12
N LEU A 146 -4.54 -8.15 -4.79
CA LEU A 146 -3.65 -9.10 -5.46
C LEU A 146 -2.90 -8.42 -6.60
N ILE A 147 -3.55 -7.56 -7.40
CA ILE A 147 -2.89 -6.79 -8.47
C ILE A 147 -1.88 -5.81 -7.87
N ALA A 148 -2.27 -5.07 -6.84
CA ALA A 148 -1.37 -4.15 -6.15
C ALA A 148 -0.16 -4.88 -5.55
N SER A 149 -0.39 -6.03 -4.91
CA SER A 149 0.68 -6.88 -4.37
C SER A 149 1.59 -7.43 -5.45
N ALA A 150 1.02 -7.86 -6.59
CA ALA A 150 1.79 -8.33 -7.73
C ALA A 150 2.72 -7.22 -8.27
N PHE A 151 2.19 -6.01 -8.41
CA PHE A 151 2.97 -4.85 -8.85
C PHE A 151 4.11 -4.52 -7.88
N VAL A 152 3.83 -4.48 -6.56
CA VAL A 152 4.85 -4.22 -5.52
C VAL A 152 5.94 -5.29 -5.56
N LEU A 153 5.57 -6.58 -5.63
CA LEU A 153 6.52 -7.68 -5.71
C LEU A 153 7.37 -7.60 -6.98
N LEU A 154 6.77 -7.26 -8.13
CA LEU A 154 7.49 -7.06 -9.37
C LEU A 154 8.52 -5.93 -9.24
N MET A 155 8.13 -4.78 -8.69
CA MET A 155 9.02 -3.63 -8.48
C MET A 155 10.16 -3.98 -7.51
N LEU A 156 9.88 -4.69 -6.41
CA LEU A 156 10.91 -5.17 -5.48
C LEU A 156 11.86 -6.16 -6.18
N GLY A 157 11.36 -7.09 -6.97
CA GLY A 157 12.16 -8.04 -7.75
C GLY A 157 13.07 -7.36 -8.76
N LEU A 158 12.55 -6.37 -9.49
CA LEU A 158 13.32 -5.57 -10.43
C LEU A 158 14.40 -4.74 -9.73
N SER A 159 14.06 -4.09 -8.61
CA SER A 159 15.00 -3.31 -7.79
C SER A 159 16.10 -4.18 -7.22
N ALA A 160 15.74 -5.37 -6.70
CA ALA A 160 16.71 -6.34 -6.21
C ALA A 160 17.68 -6.83 -7.31
N ARG A 161 17.19 -7.00 -8.54
CA ARG A 161 18.02 -7.40 -9.69
C ARG A 161 18.90 -6.24 -10.17
N ALA A 162 18.37 -5.02 -10.15
CA ALA A 162 19.11 -3.84 -10.54
C ALA A 162 20.25 -3.51 -9.57
N SER A 163 20.10 -3.82 -8.27
CA SER A 163 21.14 -3.60 -7.26
C SER A 163 22.39 -4.45 -7.42
N GLU A 164 22.34 -5.54 -8.24
CA GLU A 164 23.51 -6.38 -8.56
C GLU A 164 24.41 -5.76 -9.63
N ARG A 165 23.89 -4.79 -10.36
CA ARG A 165 24.63 -4.13 -11.44
C ARG A 165 25.32 -2.87 -10.90
N PRO A 166 26.42 -2.44 -11.52
CA PRO A 166 27.02 -1.16 -11.16
C PRO A 166 25.94 -0.06 -11.25
N PRO A 167 26.00 0.96 -10.39
CA PRO A 167 24.95 1.97 -10.27
C PRO A 167 24.72 2.65 -11.63
N HIS A 168 23.64 2.28 -12.30
CA HIS A 168 23.21 2.98 -13.48
C HIS A 168 22.76 4.39 -13.08
N THR A 169 22.86 5.33 -13.99
CA THR A 169 22.53 6.75 -13.78
C THR A 169 21.15 6.94 -13.11
N ILE A 170 20.16 6.14 -13.50
CA ILE A 170 18.80 6.20 -12.94
C ILE A 170 18.77 5.80 -11.43
N MET A 171 19.45 4.72 -11.04
CA MET A 171 19.52 4.29 -9.65
C MET A 171 20.27 5.30 -8.78
N GLY A 172 21.33 5.90 -9.31
CA GLY A 172 22.05 6.97 -8.63
C GLY A 172 21.20 8.22 -8.40
N VAL A 173 20.25 8.50 -9.27
CA VAL A 173 19.31 9.63 -9.14
C VAL A 173 18.20 9.33 -8.15
N LEU A 174 17.65 8.09 -8.14
CA LEU A 174 16.52 7.72 -7.27
C LEU A 174 16.93 7.31 -5.85
N SER A 175 18.16 6.80 -5.67
CA SER A 175 18.64 6.34 -4.36
C SER A 175 18.57 7.41 -3.25
N PRO A 176 18.92 8.70 -3.47
CA PRO A 176 18.75 9.74 -2.47
C PRO A 176 17.30 9.91 -2.02
N LEU A 177 16.34 9.86 -2.94
CA LEU A 177 14.90 9.97 -2.64
C LEU A 177 14.44 8.79 -1.76
N GLY A 178 14.91 7.57 -2.04
CA GLY A 178 14.61 6.41 -1.22
C GLY A 178 15.08 6.54 0.24
N ARG A 179 16.20 7.25 0.48
CA ARG A 179 16.74 7.49 1.84
C ARG A 179 15.90 8.46 2.67
N VAL A 180 15.12 9.32 2.04
CA VAL A 180 14.24 10.31 2.68
C VAL A 180 12.76 10.05 2.33
N SER A 181 12.42 8.80 2.08
CA SER A 181 11.09 8.40 1.62
C SER A 181 9.99 8.73 2.63
N LEU A 182 10.24 8.56 3.94
CA LEU A 182 9.28 8.91 4.98
C LEU A 182 9.09 10.43 5.08
N THR A 183 10.19 11.19 4.99
CA THR A 183 10.12 12.67 4.95
C THR A 183 9.34 13.13 3.73
N ALA A 184 9.61 12.57 2.55
CA ALA A 184 8.87 12.85 1.32
C ALA A 184 7.40 12.47 1.46
N PHE A 185 7.09 11.32 2.06
CA PHE A 185 5.72 10.88 2.33
C PHE A 185 4.96 11.83 3.25
N LEU A 186 5.56 12.28 4.35
CA LEU A 186 4.92 13.22 5.26
C LEU A 186 4.74 14.60 4.61
N SER A 187 5.75 15.08 3.91
CA SER A 187 5.69 16.39 3.26
C SER A 187 4.67 16.44 2.12
N HIS A 188 4.48 15.36 1.34
CA HIS A 188 3.45 15.35 0.30
C HIS A 188 2.03 15.41 0.88
N ILE A 189 1.77 14.78 2.03
CA ILE A 189 0.48 14.89 2.70
C ILE A 189 0.23 16.35 3.10
N LEU A 190 1.21 17.02 3.71
CA LEU A 190 1.10 18.42 4.08
C LEU A 190 0.86 19.32 2.86
N LEU A 191 1.58 19.08 1.76
CA LEU A 191 1.44 19.86 0.53
C LEU A 191 0.10 19.62 -0.18
N PHE A 192 -0.27 18.37 -0.40
CA PHE A 192 -1.44 18.03 -1.21
C PHE A 192 -2.76 18.01 -0.44
N CYS A 193 -2.76 17.68 0.86
CA CYS A 193 -3.99 17.69 1.63
C CYS A 193 -4.20 19.02 2.35
N GLU A 194 -3.22 19.51 3.08
CA GLU A 194 -3.42 20.69 3.92
C GLU A 194 -3.19 22.00 3.17
N LEU A 195 -2.03 22.15 2.52
CA LEU A 195 -1.69 23.41 1.84
C LEU A 195 -2.58 23.63 0.61
N SER A 196 -2.87 22.60 -0.19
CA SER A 196 -3.74 22.74 -1.36
C SER A 196 -5.17 23.10 -0.98
N ARG A 197 -5.66 22.59 0.17
CA ARG A 197 -6.99 22.94 0.72
C ARG A 197 -7.02 24.39 1.18
N LEU A 198 -5.98 24.85 1.90
CA LEU A 198 -5.87 26.24 2.35
C LEU A 198 -5.80 27.23 1.18
N LEU A 199 -5.14 26.85 0.08
CA LEU A 199 -5.01 27.67 -1.12
C LEU A 199 -6.19 27.55 -2.10
N GLY A 200 -7.19 26.72 -1.81
CA GLY A 200 -8.38 26.51 -2.65
C GLY A 200 -8.10 25.71 -3.93
N PHE A 201 -6.96 25.03 -4.04
CA PHE A 201 -6.61 24.18 -5.19
C PHE A 201 -7.04 22.72 -5.02
N TYR A 202 -7.57 22.35 -3.86
CA TYR A 202 -8.03 20.99 -3.60
C TYR A 202 -9.20 20.64 -4.52
N GLU A 203 -9.09 19.51 -5.24
CA GLU A 203 -10.06 19.08 -6.27
C GLU A 203 -10.21 20.00 -7.51
N GLY A 204 -9.39 21.04 -7.63
CA GLY A 204 -9.43 21.97 -8.76
C GLY A 204 -8.75 21.48 -10.05
N PHE A 205 -8.06 20.35 -10.02
CA PHE A 205 -7.32 19.87 -11.18
C PHE A 205 -8.12 18.84 -11.99
N SER A 206 -8.08 18.97 -13.32
CA SER A 206 -8.52 17.90 -14.22
C SER A 206 -7.61 16.66 -14.07
N GLU A 207 -8.06 15.49 -14.54
CA GLU A 207 -7.27 14.25 -14.50
C GLU A 207 -5.86 14.43 -15.10
N ARG A 208 -5.74 15.11 -16.25
CA ARG A 208 -4.45 15.41 -16.88
C ARG A 208 -3.63 16.38 -16.05
N GLY A 209 -4.27 17.39 -15.47
CA GLY A 209 -3.63 18.34 -14.55
C GLY A 209 -3.07 17.65 -13.33
N THR A 210 -3.83 16.75 -12.72
CA THR A 210 -3.40 15.95 -11.56
C THR A 210 -2.15 15.13 -11.87
N VAL A 211 -2.15 14.39 -12.99
CA VAL A 211 -0.97 13.60 -13.41
C VAL A 211 0.25 14.51 -13.63
N THR A 212 0.05 15.65 -14.28
CA THR A 212 1.13 16.62 -14.51
C THR A 212 1.72 17.14 -13.21
N VAL A 213 0.87 17.52 -12.24
CA VAL A 213 1.30 17.98 -10.91
C VAL A 213 2.06 16.87 -10.17
N ILE A 214 1.58 15.63 -10.18
CA ILE A 214 2.26 14.50 -9.55
C ILE A 214 3.67 14.32 -10.14
N VAL A 215 3.80 14.34 -11.47
CA VAL A 215 5.10 14.21 -12.13
C VAL A 215 6.04 15.35 -11.77
N LEU A 216 5.56 16.60 -11.80
CA LEU A 216 6.35 17.77 -11.43
C LEU A 216 6.83 17.70 -9.98
N VAL A 217 5.96 17.36 -9.05
CA VAL A 217 6.31 17.22 -7.63
C VAL A 217 7.33 16.10 -7.42
N LEU A 218 7.16 14.97 -8.11
CA LEU A 218 8.14 13.88 -8.05
C LEU A 218 9.53 14.34 -8.54
N LEU A 219 9.59 15.09 -9.63
CA LEU A 219 10.85 15.65 -10.13
C LEU A 219 11.48 16.63 -9.11
N VAL A 220 10.67 17.49 -8.50
CA VAL A 220 11.14 18.40 -7.44
C VAL A 220 11.70 17.59 -6.26
N TYR A 221 11.02 16.56 -5.80
CA TYR A 221 11.52 15.71 -4.71
C TYR A 221 12.85 15.02 -5.07
N ILE A 222 13.00 14.54 -6.30
CA ILE A 222 14.26 13.94 -6.77
C ILE A 222 15.39 14.96 -6.71
N ILE A 223 15.17 16.18 -7.20
CA ILE A 223 16.16 17.26 -7.19
C ILE A 223 16.51 17.65 -5.75
N LEU A 224 15.51 17.86 -4.90
CA LEU A 224 15.69 18.23 -3.49
C LEU A 224 16.43 17.12 -2.73
N ALA A 225 16.08 15.86 -2.92
CA ALA A 225 16.76 14.74 -2.27
C ALA A 225 18.22 14.63 -2.70
N LYS A 226 18.52 14.84 -3.99
CA LYS A 226 19.89 14.87 -4.49
C LYS A 226 20.69 16.04 -3.90
N PHE A 227 20.10 17.23 -3.78
CA PHE A 227 20.73 18.35 -3.15
C PHE A 227 20.96 18.09 -1.65
N TRP A 228 19.96 17.59 -0.95
CA TRP A 228 20.00 17.26 0.48
C TRP A 228 21.00 16.13 0.82
N SER A 229 21.28 15.25 -0.13
CA SER A 229 22.29 14.21 0.05
C SER A 229 23.70 14.77 0.34
N ARG A 230 23.98 16.02 -0.07
CA ARG A 230 25.24 16.73 0.23
C ARG A 230 25.41 17.02 1.73
N TRP A 231 24.30 17.13 2.46
CA TRP A 231 24.28 17.33 3.93
C TRP A 231 23.90 16.05 4.68
N ALA A 232 24.20 14.89 4.10
CA ALA A 232 23.91 13.58 4.69
C ALA A 232 22.46 13.43 5.20
N PHE A 233 21.50 14.14 4.57
CA PHE A 233 20.08 14.17 4.93
C PHE A 233 19.80 14.66 6.37
N CYS A 234 20.69 15.50 6.92
CA CYS A 234 20.51 16.05 8.26
C CYS A 234 19.16 16.76 8.39
N GLY A 235 18.44 16.50 9.50
CA GLY A 235 17.12 17.07 9.77
C GLY A 235 15.96 16.37 9.05
N SER A 236 16.18 15.26 8.32
CA SER A 236 15.11 14.42 7.83
C SER A 236 14.44 13.64 8.97
N VAL A 237 13.19 13.21 8.76
CA VAL A 237 12.49 12.36 9.75
C VAL A 237 13.26 11.07 10.01
N GLU A 238 13.87 10.51 8.98
CA GLU A 238 14.73 9.33 9.08
C GLU A 238 15.99 9.59 9.94
N ASP A 239 16.59 10.78 9.84
CA ASP A 239 17.73 11.17 10.68
C ASP A 239 17.30 11.31 12.14
N TRP A 240 16.14 11.93 12.39
CA TRP A 240 15.56 12.04 13.73
C TRP A 240 15.28 10.66 14.35
N LEU A 241 14.66 9.76 13.58
CA LEU A 241 14.39 8.40 14.06
C LEU A 241 15.69 7.64 14.39
N LYS A 242 16.74 7.77 13.59
CA LYS A 242 18.03 7.16 13.89
C LYS A 242 18.62 7.67 15.21
N ARG A 243 18.56 8.99 15.45
CA ARG A 243 19.07 9.60 16.69
C ARG A 243 18.28 9.17 17.93
N LEU A 244 16.97 8.88 17.77
CA LEU A 244 16.12 8.41 18.88
C LEU A 244 16.33 6.93 19.19
N THR A 245 16.88 6.15 18.24
CA THR A 245 17.08 4.69 18.39
C THR A 245 18.55 4.28 18.60
N ALA A 246 19.48 5.24 18.54
CA ALA A 246 20.90 5.05 18.85
C ALA A 246 21.18 5.28 20.32
#